data_f1909f4928ac71080a275626fd56e288
#
_entry.id   f1909f4928ac71080a275626fd56e288
#
_cell.length_a   1.000
_cell.length_b   1.000
_cell.length_c   1.000
_cell.angle_alpha   90.00
_cell.angle_beta   90.00
_cell.angle_gamma   90.00
#
_symmetry.space_group_name_H-M   'P 1'
#
loop_
_entity.id
_entity.type
_entity.pdbx_description
1 polymer ?
#
loop_
_entity_poly.entity_id
_entity_poly.type
_entity_poly.pdbx_seq_one_letter_code
_entity_poly.pdbx_strand_id
1 'polypeptide(L)'
;MMNTDDRQTPAQTGNWYQSVWKVVTEIPAGHVLTYGEVARLAGMPRAARRVSQALRRAPRAMSVPWHRVINAQGKISFPEDSSGWKRQKEILETEGVVFLNGKVDLKQYGYRGAVDCLLWGDGGE
;
A
#
# COMPACT_ATOMS: atom_id res chain seq x y z
N MET A 1 -6.54 10.76 -33.07
CA MET A 1 -6.31 10.45 -32.54
C MET A 1 -6.15 10.37 -31.76
N MET A 2 -6.44 10.42 -31.25
CA MET A 2 -6.28 10.29 -30.49
C MET A 2 -5.67 10.19 -29.86
N ASN A 3 -5.59 10.44 -29.57
CA ASN A 3 -5.12 10.25 -28.84
C ASN A 3 -4.18 10.08 -28.36
N THR A 4 -4.21 10.83 -28.48
CA THR A 4 -3.02 10.37 -28.09
C THR A 4 -2.65 10.88 -26.78
N ASP A 5 -2.72 12.09 -26.61
CA ASP A 5 -2.44 12.67 -25.39
C ASP A 5 -3.39 12.26 -24.38
N ASP A 6 -4.60 12.19 -24.71
CA ASP A 6 -5.57 11.74 -23.83
C ASP A 6 -5.21 10.44 -23.32
N ARG A 7 -4.78 9.60 -24.18
CA ARG A 7 -4.46 8.28 -23.79
C ARG A 7 -3.30 8.27 -22.87
N GLN A 8 -2.37 9.12 -23.07
CA GLN A 8 -1.20 9.11 -22.26
C GLN A 8 -1.52 9.42 -20.83
N THR A 9 -2.26 10.47 -20.60
CA THR A 9 -2.54 10.87 -19.25
C THR A 9 -3.42 9.88 -18.52
N PRO A 10 -4.58 9.54 -19.05
CA PRO A 10 -5.42 8.59 -18.32
C PRO A 10 -4.80 7.21 -18.29
N ALA A 11 -4.16 6.83 -19.36
CA ALA A 11 -3.60 5.50 -19.41
C ALA A 11 -2.46 5.36 -18.43
N GLN A 12 -1.64 6.36 -18.32
CA GLN A 12 -0.56 6.28 -17.36
C GLN A 12 -1.08 6.25 -15.95
N THR A 13 -2.08 7.03 -15.66
CA THR A 13 -2.69 7.01 -14.36
C THR A 13 -3.29 5.65 -14.10
N GLY A 14 -3.97 5.09 -15.06
CA GLY A 14 -4.57 3.80 -14.91
C GLY A 14 -3.55 2.71 -14.69
N ASN A 15 -2.47 2.76 -15.44
CA ASN A 15 -1.41 1.77 -15.29
C ASN A 15 -0.77 1.87 -13.93
N TRP A 16 -0.56 3.07 -13.45
CA TRP A 16 0.06 3.23 -12.16
C TRP A 16 -0.86 2.76 -11.05
N TYR A 17 -2.15 3.05 -11.17
CA TYR A 17 -3.10 2.55 -10.20
C TYR A 17 -3.09 1.02 -10.18
N GLN A 18 -3.04 0.41 -11.34
CA GLN A 18 -2.99 -1.04 -11.41
C GLN A 18 -1.72 -1.56 -10.75
N SER A 19 -0.61 -0.87 -10.91
CA SER A 19 0.62 -1.27 -10.25
C SER A 19 0.49 -1.18 -8.73
N VAL A 20 -0.16 -0.14 -8.25
CA VAL A 20 -0.41 0.00 -6.82
C VAL A 20 -1.27 -1.16 -6.32
N TRP A 21 -2.34 -1.45 -7.03
CA TRP A 21 -3.25 -2.52 -6.61
C TRP A 21 -2.52 -3.86 -6.58
N LYS A 22 -1.67 -4.10 -7.55
CA LYS A 22 -0.91 -5.33 -7.59
C LYS A 22 0.03 -5.45 -6.41
N VAL A 23 0.77 -4.38 -6.13
CA VAL A 23 1.70 -4.38 -5.00
C VAL A 23 0.95 -4.65 -3.70
N VAL A 24 -0.16 -3.96 -3.48
CA VAL A 24 -0.88 -4.09 -2.23
C VAL A 24 -1.52 -5.47 -2.11
N THR A 25 -2.02 -6.00 -3.21
CA THR A 25 -2.64 -7.32 -3.19
C THR A 25 -1.64 -8.40 -2.77
N GLU A 26 -0.36 -8.17 -3.00
CA GLU A 26 0.66 -9.15 -2.66
C GLU A 26 1.09 -9.08 -1.20
N ILE A 27 0.64 -8.10 -0.44
CA ILE A 27 0.99 -8.03 0.98
C ILE A 27 0.21 -9.13 1.71
N PRO A 28 0.89 -10.06 2.36
CA PRO A 28 0.17 -11.14 3.03
C PRO A 28 -0.49 -10.65 4.32
N ALA A 29 -1.49 -11.37 4.78
CA ALA A 29 -2.14 -11.05 6.03
C ALA A 29 -1.12 -11.07 7.16
N GLY A 30 -1.24 -10.14 8.08
CA GLY A 30 -0.30 -10.04 9.18
C GLY A 30 0.90 -9.17 8.87
N HIS A 31 0.94 -8.59 7.67
CA HIS A 31 2.06 -7.74 7.28
C HIS A 31 1.54 -6.42 6.74
N VAL A 32 2.42 -5.43 6.69
CA VAL A 32 2.05 -4.10 6.21
C VAL A 32 3.17 -3.53 5.34
N LEU A 33 2.82 -2.56 4.51
CA LEU A 33 3.78 -1.72 3.81
C LEU A 33 3.40 -0.27 4.06
N THR A 34 4.37 0.61 4.01
CA THR A 34 4.06 2.03 4.12
C THR A 34 3.64 2.56 2.75
N TYR A 35 2.97 3.70 2.75
CA TYR A 35 2.57 4.32 1.48
C TYR A 35 3.79 4.58 0.59
N GLY A 36 4.90 5.01 1.18
CA GLY A 36 6.11 5.25 0.40
C GLY A 36 6.68 3.99 -0.21
N GLU A 37 6.63 2.88 0.53
CA GLU A 37 7.11 1.62 -0.01
C GLU A 37 6.23 1.14 -1.14
N VAL A 38 4.92 1.28 -1.00
CA VAL A 38 4.01 0.89 -2.08
C VAL A 38 4.29 1.72 -3.32
N ALA A 39 4.46 3.03 -3.15
CA ALA A 39 4.73 3.91 -4.28
C ALA A 39 6.02 3.51 -4.99
N ARG A 40 7.05 3.22 -4.21
CA ARG A 40 8.33 2.84 -4.81
C ARG A 40 8.21 1.54 -5.57
N LEU A 41 7.57 0.54 -4.97
CA LEU A 41 7.40 -0.74 -5.62
C LEU A 41 6.50 -0.65 -6.84
N ALA A 42 5.60 0.31 -6.87
CA ALA A 42 4.72 0.52 -8.02
C ALA A 42 5.37 1.37 -9.10
N GLY A 43 6.60 1.80 -8.88
CA GLY A 43 7.34 2.53 -9.91
C GLY A 43 7.34 4.03 -9.81
N MET A 44 6.78 4.60 -8.73
CA MET A 44 6.76 6.04 -8.56
C MET A 44 7.16 6.41 -7.14
N PRO A 45 8.45 6.38 -6.84
CA PRO A 45 8.91 6.50 -5.45
C PRO A 45 8.54 7.78 -4.72
N ARG A 46 8.13 8.80 -5.42
CA ARG A 46 7.78 10.03 -4.72
C ARG A 46 6.28 10.27 -4.64
N ALA A 47 5.49 9.26 -4.95
CA ALA A 47 4.07 9.44 -5.08
C ALA A 47 3.28 8.81 -3.94
N ALA A 48 3.83 8.82 -2.72
CA ALA A 48 3.15 8.20 -1.59
C ALA A 48 1.73 8.71 -1.41
N ARG A 49 1.51 10.01 -1.62
CA ARG A 49 0.18 10.57 -1.45
C ARG A 49 -0.83 10.00 -2.42
N ARG A 50 -0.36 9.63 -3.59
CA ARG A 50 -1.27 9.10 -4.60
C ARG A 50 -1.68 7.68 -4.34
N VAL A 51 -0.97 6.99 -3.46
CA VAL A 51 -1.31 5.61 -3.14
C VAL A 51 -2.70 5.54 -2.53
N SER A 52 -3.02 6.44 -1.60
CA SER A 52 -4.34 6.39 -0.98
C SER A 52 -5.43 6.66 -2.00
N GLN A 53 -5.15 7.55 -2.97
CA GLN A 53 -6.11 7.81 -4.03
C GLN A 53 -6.32 6.57 -4.89
N ALA A 54 -5.24 5.89 -5.23
CA ALA A 54 -5.34 4.66 -6.01
C ALA A 54 -6.13 3.60 -5.25
N LEU A 55 -5.92 3.50 -3.94
CA LEU A 55 -6.63 2.51 -3.16
C LEU A 55 -8.12 2.80 -3.12
N ARG A 56 -8.50 4.07 -3.05
CA ARG A 56 -9.92 4.42 -3.05
C ARG A 56 -10.58 4.11 -4.39
N ARG A 57 -9.81 4.02 -5.45
CA ARG A 57 -10.33 3.76 -6.78
C ARG A 57 -10.26 2.32 -7.20
N ALA A 58 -9.80 1.45 -6.31
CA ALA A 58 -9.70 0.04 -6.65
C ALA A 58 -11.09 -0.55 -6.85
N PRO A 59 -11.25 -1.38 -7.89
CA PRO A 59 -12.54 -2.05 -8.10
C PRO A 59 -12.87 -2.93 -6.91
N ARG A 60 -14.12 -2.89 -6.48
CA ARG A 60 -14.53 -3.70 -5.34
C ARG A 60 -14.30 -5.17 -5.57
N ALA A 61 -14.50 -5.62 -6.79
CA ALA A 61 -14.33 -7.03 -7.09
C ALA A 61 -12.90 -7.50 -6.87
N MET A 62 -11.95 -6.58 -6.87
CA MET A 62 -10.57 -6.93 -6.70
C MET A 62 -10.22 -7.20 -5.24
N SER A 63 -11.00 -6.67 -4.32
CA SER A 63 -10.80 -6.85 -2.88
C SER A 63 -9.38 -6.55 -2.44
N VAL A 64 -8.87 -5.41 -2.89
CA VAL A 64 -7.51 -5.01 -2.54
C VAL A 64 -7.42 -4.80 -1.03
N PRO A 65 -6.42 -5.40 -0.36
CA PRO A 65 -6.31 -5.28 1.09
C PRO A 65 -5.70 -3.94 1.49
N TRP A 66 -6.46 -2.87 1.29
CA TRP A 66 -6.02 -1.50 1.55
C TRP A 66 -5.57 -1.30 2.99
N HIS A 67 -6.14 -2.07 3.91
CA HIS A 67 -5.84 -1.91 5.33
C HIS A 67 -4.40 -2.28 5.67
N ARG A 68 -3.70 -2.95 4.77
CA ARG A 68 -2.31 -3.33 5.01
C ARG A 68 -1.32 -2.25 4.61
N VAL A 69 -1.82 -1.04 4.31
CA VAL A 69 -0.95 0.10 3.97
C VAL A 69 -1.07 1.13 5.08
N ILE A 70 0.05 1.54 5.66
CA ILE A 70 0.06 2.48 6.78
C ILE A 70 1.11 3.55 6.51
N ASN A 71 1.21 4.54 7.39
CA ASN A 71 2.15 5.61 7.13
C ASN A 71 3.56 5.26 7.64
N ALA A 72 4.50 6.13 7.35
CA ALA A 72 5.91 5.85 7.63
C ALA A 72 6.22 5.75 9.12
N GLN A 73 5.36 6.27 9.96
CA GLN A 73 5.54 6.16 11.39
C GLN A 73 4.91 4.90 11.97
N GLY A 74 4.32 4.07 11.14
CA GLY A 74 3.65 2.87 11.61
C GLY A 74 2.25 3.12 12.11
N LYS A 75 1.68 4.27 11.76
CA LYS A 75 0.34 4.63 12.23
C LYS A 75 -0.67 4.53 11.09
N ILE A 76 -1.91 4.32 11.47
CA ILE A 76 -3.00 4.37 10.53
C ILE A 76 -3.21 5.83 10.13
N SER A 77 -3.46 6.07 8.84
CA SER A 77 -3.56 7.43 8.32
C SER A 77 -4.86 8.14 8.65
N PHE A 78 -5.93 7.39 8.90
CA PHE A 78 -7.20 8.03 9.25
C PHE A 78 -7.08 8.78 10.56
N PRO A 79 -7.91 9.80 10.77
CA PRO A 79 -7.90 10.49 12.07
C PRO A 79 -8.21 9.49 13.18
N GLU A 80 -7.48 9.63 14.27
CA GLU A 80 -7.60 8.70 15.38
C GLU A 80 -9.02 8.64 15.88
N ASP A 81 -9.49 7.44 16.14
CA ASP A 81 -10.85 7.18 16.62
C ASP A 81 -11.95 7.43 15.61
N SER A 82 -11.61 7.76 14.36
CA SER A 82 -12.63 7.81 13.32
C SER A 82 -13.06 6.40 12.98
N SER A 83 -14.18 6.26 12.29
CA SER A 83 -14.67 4.93 11.93
C SER A 83 -13.69 4.22 11.01
N GLY A 84 -13.05 4.93 10.09
CA GLY A 84 -12.05 4.32 9.23
C GLY A 84 -10.84 3.83 10.00
N TRP A 85 -10.41 4.60 11.00
CA TRP A 85 -9.30 4.23 11.84
C TRP A 85 -9.62 2.95 12.62
N LYS A 86 -10.81 2.92 13.23
CA LYS A 86 -11.20 1.76 14.02
C LYS A 86 -11.32 0.51 13.15
N ARG A 87 -11.87 0.68 11.96
CA ARG A 87 -12.05 -0.45 11.07
C ARG A 87 -10.71 -1.02 10.63
N GLN A 88 -9.79 -0.15 10.23
CA GLN A 88 -8.49 -0.61 9.78
C GLN A 88 -7.72 -1.29 10.91
N LYS A 89 -7.76 -0.71 12.10
CA LYS A 89 -7.08 -1.27 13.24
C LYS A 89 -7.64 -2.65 13.57
N GLU A 90 -8.96 -2.75 13.58
CA GLU A 90 -9.61 -4.02 13.90
C GLU A 90 -9.23 -5.11 12.91
N ILE A 91 -9.22 -4.80 11.63
CA ILE A 91 -8.88 -5.80 10.63
C ILE A 91 -7.42 -6.24 10.80
N LEU A 92 -6.52 -5.28 11.00
CA LEU A 92 -5.10 -5.62 11.18
C LEU A 92 -4.91 -6.47 12.44
N GLU A 93 -5.60 -6.14 13.52
CA GLU A 93 -5.47 -6.93 14.74
C GLU A 93 -6.00 -8.34 14.53
N THR A 94 -7.06 -8.47 13.76
CA THR A 94 -7.58 -9.79 13.44
C THR A 94 -6.55 -10.61 12.67
N GLU A 95 -5.70 -9.94 11.91
CA GLU A 95 -4.66 -10.63 11.17
C GLU A 95 -3.39 -10.86 11.98
N GLY A 96 -3.40 -10.47 13.25
CA GLY A 96 -2.26 -10.73 14.12
C GLY A 96 -1.31 -9.57 14.32
N VAL A 97 -1.63 -8.40 13.77
CA VAL A 97 -0.77 -7.24 13.93
C VAL A 97 -1.04 -6.60 15.28
N VAL A 98 0.02 -6.35 16.05
CA VAL A 98 -0.11 -5.77 17.38
C VAL A 98 0.23 -4.29 17.33
N PHE A 99 -0.64 -3.46 17.91
CA PHE A 99 -0.38 -2.02 18.01
C PHE A 99 0.11 -1.71 19.42
N LEU A 100 1.19 -0.96 19.50
CA LEU A 100 1.72 -0.49 20.77
C LEU A 100 1.74 1.02 20.71
N ASN A 101 1.00 1.66 21.60
CA ASN A 101 0.89 3.11 21.60
C ASN A 101 0.43 3.65 20.26
N GLY A 102 -0.49 2.94 19.63
CA GLY A 102 -1.06 3.36 18.37
C GLY A 102 -0.17 3.13 17.17
N LYS A 103 0.94 2.42 17.33
CA LYS A 103 1.87 2.19 16.25
C LYS A 103 2.13 0.72 16.01
N VAL A 104 2.44 0.39 14.78
CA VAL A 104 2.85 -0.95 14.39
C VAL A 104 4.37 -0.95 14.27
N ASP A 105 5.00 -2.00 14.77
CA ASP A 105 6.45 -2.14 14.64
C ASP A 105 6.76 -2.55 13.20
N LEU A 106 7.26 -1.61 12.43
CA LEU A 106 7.52 -1.86 11.01
C LEU A 106 8.62 -2.88 10.80
N LYS A 107 9.52 -3.05 11.77
CA LYS A 107 10.56 -4.05 11.64
C LYS A 107 9.97 -5.44 11.75
N GLN A 108 8.96 -5.59 12.59
CA GLN A 108 8.34 -6.88 12.80
C GLN A 108 7.29 -7.22 11.75
N TYR A 109 6.45 -6.25 11.42
CA TYR A 109 5.30 -6.51 10.55
C TYR A 109 5.46 -6.05 9.11
N GLY A 110 6.51 -5.30 8.80
CA GLY A 110 6.73 -4.86 7.44
C GLY A 110 6.92 -6.04 6.50
N TYR A 111 6.33 -5.95 5.31
CA TYR A 111 6.45 -7.04 4.35
C TYR A 111 7.81 -6.94 3.68
N ARG A 112 8.74 -7.75 4.12
CA ARG A 112 10.10 -7.69 3.66
C ARG A 112 10.34 -8.43 2.36
N GLY A 113 9.50 -9.40 2.06
CA GLY A 113 9.70 -10.17 0.86
C GLY A 113 9.78 -9.33 -0.39
N ALA A 114 8.83 -8.41 -0.55
CA ALA A 114 8.83 -7.55 -1.72
C ALA A 114 9.99 -6.57 -1.69
N VAL A 115 10.29 -6.03 -0.52
CA VAL A 115 11.38 -5.07 -0.37
C VAL A 115 12.72 -5.74 -0.65
N ASP A 116 12.90 -6.93 -0.11
CA ASP A 116 14.15 -7.65 -0.33
C ASP A 116 14.35 -7.96 -1.81
N CYS A 117 13.30 -8.38 -2.46
CA CYS A 117 13.37 -8.68 -3.86
C CYS A 117 13.79 -7.46 -4.66
N LEU A 118 13.25 -6.32 -4.30
CA LEU A 118 13.58 -5.09 -4.98
C LEU A 118 14.99 -4.63 -4.70
N LEU A 119 15.42 -4.70 -3.44
CA LEU A 119 16.71 -4.19 -3.05
C LEU A 119 17.85 -5.10 -3.45
N TRP A 120 17.66 -6.39 -3.27
CA TRP A 120 18.75 -7.33 -3.48
C TRP A 120 18.71 -7.97 -4.83
N GLY A 121 17.64 -7.82 -5.52
CA GLY A 121 17.45 -8.39 -6.79
C GLY A 121 17.51 -9.85 -6.58
N ASP A 122 17.65 -10.53 -7.46
CA ASP A 122 17.68 -11.86 -7.29
C ASP A 122 18.91 -12.22 -6.73
N GLY A 123 19.69 -11.53 -6.88
CA GLY A 123 20.74 -11.90 -6.54
C GLY A 123 21.26 -11.68 -5.34
N GLY A 124 20.80 -10.90 -4.94
CA GLY A 124 21.22 -10.58 -3.84
C GLY A 124 22.05 -11.46 -3.16
N GLU A 125 22.08 -11.76 -3.25
CA GLU A 125 22.61 -12.30 -2.56
C GLU A 125 23.13 -12.38 -2.53
#